data_74c403c4e83f182a457085fd081e7474
#
_entry.id   74c403c4e83f182a457085fd081e7474
#
_cell.length_a   1.000
_cell.length_b   1.000
_cell.length_c   1.000
_cell.angle_alpha   90.00
_cell.angle_beta   90.00
_cell.angle_gamma   90.00
#
_symmetry.space_group_name_H-M   'P 1'
#
loop_
_entity.id
_entity.type
_entity.pdbx_description
1 polymer ?
#
loop_
_entity_poly.entity_id
_entity_poly.type
_entity_poly.pdbx_seq_one_letter_code
_entity_poly.pdbx_strand_id
1 'polypeptide(L)'
;MTSYDSCKNTVNYRIIFILTLIHFTGDFYSSFFTPLLPAFVDKFGLTLAQVGLITGMVRLLSFIVQPVTGYLADRYETRSFVFAGLFLAFFFIPFSGIAPNFWVLMIILCLGSIGSSMFHPSTTGMVPLYSGTRTGFSLSIFNTGGTLAFAAGPVFITWYTTRFGLEQMPYTVILGAIAFFFCIRYLPVPISENFSHLGFIGSIKENLGKVYKSIFLIWLVMVLRAVTGQTFMTFMPIYLADKGHDLVSIGFIFSIFILAGTLSGLLAGYLADRTDAKKIFFIAHALMTPALLLYLYLPGPLVYIGSFTAGFAALATLPLGVVMAQKLAPKSRSMVSSLMMGFAYGLGGALSPFIGKLGDIYGLENVLFYSAFIPIITLLPILKFPRVA
;
A
#
# COMPACT_ATOMS: atom_id res chain seq x y z
N MET A 1 17.49 -39.52 -12.42
CA MET A 1 16.77 -38.46 -11.73
C MET A 1 17.30 -38.41 -10.31
N THR A 2 18.19 -37.50 -10.03
CA THR A 2 18.90 -37.38 -8.76
C THR A 2 18.01 -36.71 -7.72
N SER A 3 18.16 -37.01 -6.44
CA SER A 3 17.39 -36.46 -5.31
C SER A 3 17.38 -34.93 -5.27
N TYR A 4 18.22 -34.28 -6.04
CA TYR A 4 18.35 -32.82 -6.20
C TYR A 4 17.20 -32.22 -7.05
N ASP A 5 16.67 -32.96 -8.03
CA ASP A 5 15.57 -32.50 -8.90
C ASP A 5 14.19 -32.58 -8.22
N SER A 6 14.01 -33.52 -7.28
CA SER A 6 12.76 -33.64 -6.54
C SER A 6 12.51 -32.49 -5.56
N CYS A 7 13.57 -31.83 -5.07
CA CYS A 7 13.48 -30.68 -4.16
C CYS A 7 13.03 -29.39 -4.87
N LYS A 8 13.29 -29.24 -6.18
CA LYS A 8 12.90 -28.07 -6.97
C LYS A 8 11.40 -27.98 -7.28
N ASN A 9 10.69 -29.11 -7.20
CA ASN A 9 9.26 -29.18 -7.57
C ASN A 9 8.29 -29.04 -6.40
N THR A 10 8.77 -29.02 -5.16
CA THR A 10 7.92 -28.94 -3.96
C THR A 10 7.98 -27.56 -3.32
N VAL A 11 6.84 -27.11 -2.80
CA VAL A 11 6.75 -25.84 -2.04
C VAL A 11 7.46 -26.01 -0.70
N ASN A 12 8.39 -25.10 -0.39
CA ASN A 12 8.96 -25.01 0.95
C ASN A 12 8.07 -24.13 1.86
N TYR A 13 7.00 -24.74 2.40
CA TYR A 13 6.02 -24.02 3.23
C TYR A 13 6.63 -23.34 4.44
N ARG A 14 7.72 -23.88 5.01
CA ARG A 14 8.42 -23.25 6.14
C ARG A 14 8.98 -21.88 5.74
N ILE A 15 9.65 -21.78 4.60
CA ILE A 15 10.22 -20.51 4.15
C ILE A 15 9.13 -19.57 3.67
N ILE A 16 8.08 -20.07 2.97
CA ILE A 16 6.93 -19.24 2.61
C ILE A 16 6.26 -18.66 3.84
N PHE A 17 6.09 -19.44 4.92
CA PHE A 17 5.56 -18.94 6.19
C PHE A 17 6.46 -17.85 6.81
N ILE A 18 7.79 -18.03 6.81
CA ILE A 18 8.73 -17.02 7.32
C ILE A 18 8.65 -15.73 6.51
N LEU A 19 8.61 -15.82 5.17
CA LEU A 19 8.44 -14.66 4.31
C LEU A 19 7.09 -13.95 4.55
N THR A 20 6.03 -14.73 4.77
CA THR A 20 4.70 -14.22 5.14
C THR A 20 4.71 -13.53 6.49
N LEU A 21 5.42 -14.07 7.48
CA LEU A 21 5.58 -13.46 8.80
C LEU A 21 6.39 -12.16 8.74
N ILE A 22 7.43 -12.11 7.91
CA ILE A 22 8.19 -10.87 7.66
C ILE A 22 7.27 -9.81 7.04
N HIS A 23 6.50 -10.18 6.03
CA HIS A 23 5.55 -9.28 5.38
C HIS A 23 4.48 -8.79 6.36
N PHE A 24 3.88 -9.72 7.13
CA PHE A 24 2.93 -9.37 8.18
C PHE A 24 3.55 -8.39 9.18
N THR A 25 4.74 -8.69 9.72
CA THR A 25 5.37 -7.84 10.73
C THR A 25 5.67 -6.44 10.20
N GLY A 26 6.26 -6.33 9.02
CA GLY A 26 6.60 -5.05 8.43
C GLY A 26 5.36 -4.19 8.14
N ASP A 27 4.31 -4.78 7.57
CA ASP A 27 3.05 -4.08 7.26
C ASP A 27 2.22 -3.78 8.51
N PHE A 28 2.30 -4.62 9.53
CA PHE A 28 1.66 -4.38 10.82
C PHE A 28 2.13 -3.05 11.42
N TYR A 29 3.44 -2.83 11.49
CA TYR A 29 3.98 -1.56 11.97
C TYR A 29 3.71 -0.41 11.00
N SER A 30 3.85 -0.63 9.70
CA SER A 30 3.58 0.40 8.69
C SER A 30 2.14 0.92 8.72
N SER A 31 1.20 0.12 9.20
CA SER A 31 -0.21 0.47 9.33
C SER A 31 -0.55 1.33 10.55
N PHE A 32 0.37 1.51 11.52
CA PHE A 32 0.12 2.20 12.79
C PHE A 32 -0.14 3.70 12.62
N PHE A 33 0.56 4.32 11.69
CA PHE A 33 0.60 5.77 11.58
C PHE A 33 -0.75 6.38 11.20
N THR A 34 -1.38 5.87 10.16
CA THR A 34 -2.56 6.50 9.56
C THR A 34 -3.76 6.61 10.53
N PRO A 35 -4.16 5.56 11.27
CA PRO A 35 -5.26 5.66 12.24
C PRO A 35 -4.92 6.52 13.46
N LEU A 36 -3.64 6.76 13.74
CA LEU A 36 -3.17 7.63 14.83
C LEU A 36 -3.02 9.11 14.43
N LEU A 37 -3.30 9.47 13.18
CA LEU A 37 -3.21 10.87 12.74
C LEU A 37 -3.98 11.84 13.63
N PRO A 38 -5.22 11.55 14.09
CA PRO A 38 -5.92 12.44 15.02
C PRO A 38 -5.11 12.68 16.31
N ALA A 39 -4.54 11.64 16.91
CA ALA A 39 -3.74 11.76 18.13
C ALA A 39 -2.45 12.58 17.91
N PHE A 40 -1.84 12.51 16.74
CA PHE A 40 -0.70 13.36 16.39
C PHE A 40 -1.11 14.81 16.10
N VAL A 41 -2.28 15.02 15.48
CA VAL A 41 -2.85 16.35 15.31
C VAL A 41 -3.06 17.01 16.67
N ASP A 42 -3.67 16.33 17.61
CA ASP A 42 -3.90 16.83 18.97
C ASP A 42 -2.58 17.09 19.73
N LYS A 43 -1.62 16.13 19.66
CA LYS A 43 -0.35 16.24 20.37
C LYS A 43 0.52 17.40 19.90
N PHE A 44 0.55 17.69 18.61
CA PHE A 44 1.48 18.67 18.02
C PHE A 44 0.79 19.92 17.46
N GLY A 45 -0.54 20.01 17.50
CA GLY A 45 -1.30 21.10 16.88
C GLY A 45 -1.08 21.16 15.36
N LEU A 46 -1.09 20.01 14.68
CA LEU A 46 -0.76 19.96 13.26
C LEU A 46 -1.87 20.56 12.40
N THR A 47 -1.48 21.34 11.40
CA THR A 47 -2.38 21.71 10.30
C THR A 47 -2.59 20.52 9.36
N LEU A 48 -3.67 20.53 8.60
CA LEU A 48 -3.93 19.48 7.59
C LEU A 48 -2.83 19.47 6.51
N ALA A 49 -2.24 20.63 6.19
CA ALA A 49 -1.09 20.71 5.29
C ALA A 49 0.12 19.96 5.85
N GLN A 50 0.39 20.05 7.16
CA GLN A 50 1.48 19.30 7.80
C GLN A 50 1.20 17.80 7.83
N VAL A 51 -0.04 17.39 8.11
CA VAL A 51 -0.45 15.99 7.99
C VAL A 51 -0.23 15.48 6.56
N GLY A 52 -0.67 16.26 5.58
CA GLY A 52 -0.42 15.96 4.17
C GLY A 52 1.06 15.88 3.82
N LEU A 53 1.91 16.74 4.43
CA LEU A 53 3.36 16.72 4.21
C LEU A 53 3.99 15.43 4.72
N ILE A 54 3.65 14.98 5.92
CA ILE A 54 4.17 13.71 6.46
C ILE A 54 3.73 12.54 5.55
N THR A 55 2.44 12.44 5.27
CA THR A 55 1.90 11.34 4.46
C THR A 55 2.45 11.37 3.03
N GLY A 56 2.58 12.54 2.45
CA GLY A 56 3.18 12.75 1.13
C GLY A 56 4.64 12.34 1.07
N MET A 57 5.45 12.72 2.06
CA MET A 57 6.86 12.34 2.16
C MET A 57 7.03 10.83 2.34
N VAL A 58 6.25 10.20 3.22
CA VAL A 58 6.24 8.75 3.42
C VAL A 58 5.94 8.01 2.10
N ARG A 59 4.96 8.48 1.31
CA ARG A 59 4.61 7.88 0.01
C ARG A 59 5.65 8.14 -1.07
N LEU A 60 6.21 9.35 -1.12
CA LEU A 60 7.25 9.71 -2.07
C LEU A 60 8.53 8.89 -1.84
N LEU A 61 8.92 8.71 -0.58
CA LEU A 61 10.06 7.85 -0.24
C LEU A 61 9.82 6.40 -0.64
N SER A 62 8.62 5.87 -0.40
CA SER A 62 8.27 4.52 -0.86
C SER A 62 8.40 4.39 -2.37
N PHE A 63 7.97 5.39 -3.11
CA PHE A 63 8.09 5.42 -4.57
C PHE A 63 9.55 5.39 -5.05
N ILE A 64 10.45 6.12 -4.38
CA ILE A 64 11.87 6.21 -4.76
C ILE A 64 12.66 4.98 -4.28
N VAL A 65 12.45 4.57 -3.03
CA VAL A 65 13.26 3.53 -2.38
C VAL A 65 12.94 2.12 -2.92
N GLN A 66 11.68 1.80 -3.20
CA GLN A 66 11.30 0.46 -3.66
C GLN A 66 12.03 0.03 -4.95
N PRO A 67 12.04 0.83 -6.05
CA PRO A 67 12.77 0.44 -7.26
C PRO A 67 14.28 0.34 -7.05
N VAL A 68 14.85 1.27 -6.26
CA VAL A 68 16.30 1.27 -5.95
C VAL A 68 16.66 0.01 -5.17
N THR A 69 15.88 -0.31 -4.14
CA THR A 69 16.14 -1.50 -3.31
C THR A 69 15.91 -2.79 -4.10
N GLY A 70 14.87 -2.85 -4.93
CA GLY A 70 14.65 -4.00 -5.81
C GLY A 70 15.86 -4.25 -6.72
N TYR A 71 16.38 -3.19 -7.35
CA TYR A 71 17.57 -3.28 -8.19
C TYR A 71 18.82 -3.71 -7.40
N LEU A 72 19.01 -3.18 -6.19
CA LEU A 72 20.15 -3.53 -5.34
C LEU A 72 20.02 -4.96 -4.78
N ALA A 73 18.83 -5.39 -4.41
CA ALA A 73 18.56 -6.73 -3.91
C ALA A 73 18.84 -7.80 -4.97
N ASP A 74 18.61 -7.51 -6.25
CA ASP A 74 18.93 -8.41 -7.36
C ASP A 74 20.46 -8.57 -7.59
N ARG A 75 21.23 -7.59 -7.13
CA ARG A 75 22.70 -7.58 -7.31
C ARG A 75 23.51 -8.02 -6.10
N TYR A 76 22.96 -7.78 -4.91
CA TYR A 76 23.62 -8.04 -3.64
C TYR A 76 22.83 -9.08 -2.83
N GLU A 77 23.23 -9.27 -1.57
CA GLU A 77 22.55 -10.19 -0.68
C GLU A 77 21.15 -9.68 -0.29
N THR A 78 20.11 -10.22 -0.95
CA THR A 78 18.70 -9.86 -0.74
C THR A 78 18.28 -9.95 0.73
N ARG A 79 18.80 -10.93 1.49
CA ARG A 79 18.51 -11.13 2.91
C ARG A 79 18.86 -9.91 3.76
N SER A 80 19.96 -9.24 3.47
CA SER A 80 20.39 -8.03 4.19
C SER A 80 19.38 -6.89 4.03
N PHE A 81 18.84 -6.69 2.83
CA PHE A 81 17.79 -5.70 2.57
C PHE A 81 16.47 -6.05 3.27
N VAL A 82 16.10 -7.34 3.32
CA VAL A 82 14.92 -7.80 4.05
C VAL A 82 15.02 -7.43 5.52
N PHE A 83 16.14 -7.78 6.19
CA PHE A 83 16.26 -7.55 7.63
C PHE A 83 16.54 -6.09 7.98
N ALA A 84 17.33 -5.36 7.21
CA ALA A 84 17.51 -3.94 7.42
C ALA A 84 16.17 -3.19 7.27
N GLY A 85 15.39 -3.53 6.23
CA GLY A 85 14.08 -2.96 6.02
C GLY A 85 13.08 -3.30 7.15
N LEU A 86 13.01 -4.56 7.54
CA LEU A 86 12.14 -4.99 8.63
C LEU A 86 12.51 -4.30 9.94
N PHE A 87 13.83 -4.21 10.25
CA PHE A 87 14.33 -3.52 11.44
C PHE A 87 13.92 -2.05 11.45
N LEU A 88 14.14 -1.31 10.36
CA LEU A 88 13.74 0.09 10.28
C LEU A 88 12.23 0.28 10.49
N ALA A 89 11.40 -0.61 9.93
CA ALA A 89 9.95 -0.50 10.07
C ALA A 89 9.51 -0.73 11.53
N PHE A 90 9.84 -1.88 12.13
CA PHE A 90 9.34 -2.20 13.47
C PHE A 90 10.02 -1.40 14.59
N PHE A 91 11.23 -0.90 14.35
CA PHE A 91 11.94 -0.10 15.35
C PHE A 91 11.48 1.36 15.31
N PHE A 92 11.55 2.03 14.16
CA PHE A 92 11.30 3.47 14.11
C PHE A 92 9.82 3.84 14.24
N ILE A 93 8.89 3.13 13.61
CA ILE A 93 7.48 3.52 13.63
C ILE A 93 6.91 3.64 15.05
N PRO A 94 7.17 2.72 16.00
CA PRO A 94 6.72 2.89 17.37
C PRO A 94 7.29 4.11 18.09
N PHE A 95 8.51 4.52 17.78
CA PHE A 95 9.11 5.71 18.39
C PHE A 95 8.43 7.03 17.96
N SER A 96 7.55 7.01 16.97
CA SER A 96 6.71 8.17 16.63
C SER A 96 5.86 8.64 17.81
N GLY A 97 5.46 7.71 18.72
CA GLY A 97 4.67 8.04 19.90
C GLY A 97 5.37 8.97 20.88
N ILE A 98 6.71 8.94 20.98
CA ILE A 98 7.53 9.77 21.86
C ILE A 98 8.24 10.91 21.11
N ALA A 99 7.92 11.14 19.84
CA ALA A 99 8.49 12.25 19.10
C ALA A 99 8.24 13.59 19.88
N PRO A 100 9.26 14.45 20.02
CA PRO A 100 9.12 15.70 20.78
C PRO A 100 8.51 16.83 19.95
N ASN A 101 8.54 16.73 18.62
CA ASN A 101 8.01 17.75 17.71
C ASN A 101 7.73 17.17 16.32
N PHE A 102 7.10 17.98 15.47
CA PHE A 102 6.74 17.64 14.10
C PHE A 102 7.90 17.11 13.25
N TRP A 103 9.07 17.74 13.31
CA TRP A 103 10.20 17.37 12.46
C TRP A 103 10.78 16.00 12.83
N VAL A 104 10.89 15.72 14.11
CA VAL A 104 11.34 14.42 14.61
C VAL A 104 10.31 13.33 14.27
N LEU A 105 9.01 13.63 14.43
CA LEU A 105 7.92 12.74 13.99
C LEU A 105 8.07 12.39 12.50
N MET A 106 8.26 13.40 11.66
CA MET A 106 8.42 13.22 10.21
C MET A 106 9.65 12.35 9.87
N ILE A 107 10.80 12.62 10.50
CA ILE A 107 12.03 11.85 10.28
C ILE A 107 11.83 10.39 10.68
N ILE A 108 11.25 10.12 11.85
CA ILE A 108 10.98 8.78 12.36
C ILE A 108 10.08 8.01 11.39
N LEU A 109 8.99 8.63 10.94
CA LEU A 109 8.07 7.99 9.99
C LEU A 109 8.68 7.78 8.61
N CYS A 110 9.53 8.70 8.15
CA CYS A 110 10.29 8.54 6.91
C CYS A 110 11.27 7.36 7.01
N LEU A 111 11.99 7.19 8.13
CA LEU A 111 12.89 6.05 8.35
C LEU A 111 12.11 4.73 8.38
N GLY A 112 10.96 4.68 9.06
CA GLY A 112 10.09 3.52 9.04
C GLY A 112 9.56 3.20 7.64
N SER A 113 9.20 4.22 6.85
CA SER A 113 8.75 4.07 5.46
C SER A 113 9.85 3.56 4.53
N ILE A 114 11.08 4.05 4.70
CA ILE A 114 12.26 3.52 3.99
C ILE A 114 12.38 2.02 4.30
N GLY A 115 12.25 1.63 5.57
CA GLY A 115 12.26 0.24 5.99
C GLY A 115 11.20 -0.59 5.28
N SER A 116 9.95 -0.13 5.30
CA SER A 116 8.85 -0.79 4.59
C SER A 116 9.16 -0.95 3.09
N SER A 117 9.71 0.08 2.48
CA SER A 117 10.05 0.09 1.06
C SER A 117 11.21 -0.85 0.70
N MET A 118 12.09 -1.15 1.64
CA MET A 118 13.23 -2.05 1.45
C MET A 118 12.84 -3.52 1.50
N PHE A 119 12.02 -3.93 2.48
CA PHE A 119 11.72 -5.36 2.63
C PHE A 119 10.72 -5.87 1.60
N HIS A 120 9.78 -5.05 1.10
CA HIS A 120 8.74 -5.49 0.17
C HIS A 120 9.28 -6.11 -1.13
N PRO A 121 10.10 -5.41 -1.96
CA PRO A 121 10.60 -6.00 -3.19
C PRO A 121 11.51 -7.18 -2.90
N SER A 122 12.32 -7.10 -1.85
CA SER A 122 13.26 -8.15 -1.48
C SER A 122 12.55 -9.45 -1.06
N THR A 123 11.52 -9.37 -0.20
CA THR A 123 10.76 -10.56 0.21
C THR A 123 9.90 -11.13 -0.93
N THR A 124 9.24 -10.25 -1.70
CA THR A 124 8.43 -10.67 -2.84
C THR A 124 9.26 -11.43 -3.89
N GLY A 125 10.49 -10.95 -4.16
CA GLY A 125 11.44 -11.60 -5.05
C GLY A 125 11.92 -12.98 -4.57
N MET A 126 11.92 -13.21 -3.24
CA MET A 126 12.28 -14.50 -2.67
C MET A 126 11.17 -15.55 -2.78
N VAL A 127 9.88 -15.19 -2.81
CA VAL A 127 8.76 -16.14 -2.82
C VAL A 127 8.87 -17.17 -3.96
N PRO A 128 9.12 -16.79 -5.23
CA PRO A 128 9.23 -17.77 -6.33
C PRO A 128 10.34 -18.79 -6.12
N LEU A 129 11.44 -18.42 -5.46
CA LEU A 129 12.60 -19.32 -5.24
C LEU A 129 12.25 -20.53 -4.36
N TYR A 130 11.21 -20.42 -3.52
CA TYR A 130 10.77 -21.46 -2.57
C TYR A 130 9.37 -22.00 -2.86
N SER A 131 8.78 -21.63 -4.01
CA SER A 131 7.39 -21.96 -4.36
C SER A 131 7.25 -23.26 -5.17
N GLY A 132 8.34 -23.86 -5.63
CA GLY A 132 8.29 -24.98 -6.55
C GLY A 132 7.40 -24.67 -7.77
N THR A 133 6.45 -25.55 -8.06
CA THR A 133 5.49 -25.37 -9.18
C THR A 133 4.27 -24.51 -8.81
N ARG A 134 4.13 -24.02 -7.55
CA ARG A 134 2.93 -23.33 -7.04
C ARG A 134 3.18 -21.86 -6.68
N THR A 135 3.87 -21.13 -7.56
CA THR A 135 4.24 -19.74 -7.30
C THR A 135 3.04 -18.83 -7.03
N GLY A 136 1.95 -18.96 -7.80
CA GLY A 136 0.75 -18.16 -7.58
C GLY A 136 0.12 -18.40 -6.21
N PHE A 137 0.03 -19.65 -5.76
CA PHE A 137 -0.50 -20.00 -4.44
C PHE A 137 0.39 -19.47 -3.32
N SER A 138 1.71 -19.59 -3.44
CA SER A 138 2.68 -19.10 -2.46
C SER A 138 2.64 -17.58 -2.34
N LEU A 139 2.54 -16.87 -3.48
CA LEU A 139 2.34 -15.41 -3.49
C LEU A 139 1.01 -14.99 -2.86
N SER A 140 -0.03 -15.78 -3.03
CA SER A 140 -1.33 -15.51 -2.37
C SER A 140 -1.21 -15.62 -0.86
N ILE A 141 -0.54 -16.65 -0.33
CA ILE A 141 -0.27 -16.78 1.12
C ILE A 141 0.54 -15.58 1.61
N PHE A 142 1.62 -15.24 0.91
CA PHE A 142 2.48 -14.11 1.24
C PHE A 142 1.71 -12.77 1.27
N ASN A 143 0.89 -12.50 0.26
CA ASN A 143 0.08 -11.28 0.18
C ASN A 143 -1.02 -11.23 1.26
N THR A 144 -1.58 -12.39 1.63
CA THR A 144 -2.55 -12.48 2.73
C THR A 144 -1.93 -12.02 4.05
N GLY A 145 -0.63 -12.31 4.28
CA GLY A 145 0.09 -11.81 5.46
C GLY A 145 0.06 -10.27 5.54
N GLY A 146 0.43 -9.58 4.47
CA GLY A 146 0.40 -8.11 4.41
C GLY A 146 -1.01 -7.54 4.59
N THR A 147 -2.00 -8.15 3.92
CA THR A 147 -3.40 -7.71 4.07
C THR A 147 -3.93 -7.85 5.50
N LEU A 148 -3.67 -8.99 6.14
CA LEU A 148 -4.07 -9.21 7.54
C LEU A 148 -3.37 -8.23 8.47
N ALA A 149 -2.12 -7.89 8.19
CA ALA A 149 -1.36 -6.90 8.94
C ALA A 149 -1.99 -5.50 8.87
N PHE A 150 -2.33 -5.05 7.65
CA PHE A 150 -3.02 -3.77 7.46
C PHE A 150 -4.46 -3.74 8.02
N ALA A 151 -5.07 -4.90 8.23
CA ALA A 151 -6.35 -5.00 8.92
C ALA A 151 -6.20 -5.04 10.46
N ALA A 152 -5.21 -5.78 10.96
CA ALA A 152 -5.02 -5.95 12.40
C ALA A 152 -4.29 -4.77 13.07
N GLY A 153 -3.32 -4.17 12.37
CA GLY A 153 -2.47 -3.13 12.93
C GLY A 153 -3.21 -1.87 13.37
N PRO A 154 -4.12 -1.30 12.58
CA PRO A 154 -4.94 -0.16 12.98
C PRO A 154 -5.76 -0.41 14.25
N VAL A 155 -6.43 -1.56 14.33
CA VAL A 155 -7.20 -1.95 15.53
C VAL A 155 -6.29 -2.12 16.74
N PHE A 156 -5.16 -2.81 16.56
CA PHE A 156 -4.21 -3.03 17.65
C PHE A 156 -3.66 -1.72 18.18
N ILE A 157 -3.14 -0.86 17.31
CA ILE A 157 -2.43 0.34 17.76
C ILE A 157 -3.37 1.38 18.35
N THR A 158 -4.58 1.54 17.82
CA THR A 158 -5.57 2.46 18.39
C THR A 158 -6.06 1.97 19.75
N TRP A 159 -6.33 0.67 19.90
CA TRP A 159 -6.62 0.07 21.20
C TRP A 159 -5.45 0.25 22.18
N TYR A 160 -4.22 -0.06 21.75
CA TYR A 160 -3.05 0.04 22.59
C TYR A 160 -2.82 1.46 23.10
N THR A 161 -2.87 2.45 22.20
CA THR A 161 -2.64 3.85 22.56
C THR A 161 -3.79 4.44 23.39
N THR A 162 -5.02 4.02 23.18
CA THR A 162 -6.14 4.41 24.05
C THR A 162 -5.99 3.85 25.46
N ARG A 163 -5.45 2.63 25.61
CA ARG A 163 -5.31 1.97 26.92
C ARG A 163 -4.07 2.41 27.69
N PHE A 164 -2.94 2.60 27.02
CA PHE A 164 -1.64 2.82 27.63
C PHE A 164 -1.05 4.21 27.34
N GLY A 165 -1.61 4.95 26.42
CA GLY A 165 -1.10 6.23 25.97
C GLY A 165 -0.15 6.12 24.77
N LEU A 166 -0.08 7.22 24.01
CA LEU A 166 0.77 7.31 22.81
C LEU A 166 2.26 7.13 23.14
N GLU A 167 2.69 7.59 24.32
CA GLU A 167 4.08 7.54 24.76
C GLU A 167 4.57 6.13 25.07
N GLN A 168 3.66 5.17 25.24
CA GLN A 168 4.00 3.77 25.47
C GLN A 168 4.18 2.96 24.16
N MET A 169 3.95 3.58 23.01
CA MET A 169 4.14 2.90 21.70
C MET A 169 5.52 2.22 21.55
N PRO A 170 6.65 2.79 22.02
CA PRO A 170 7.95 2.15 21.87
C PRO A 170 8.01 0.73 22.43
N TYR A 171 7.22 0.38 23.45
CA TYR A 171 7.20 -0.99 23.98
C TYR A 171 6.67 -2.02 22.98
N THR A 172 5.90 -1.59 21.97
CA THR A 172 5.44 -2.50 20.93
C THR A 172 6.58 -3.04 20.06
N VAL A 173 7.77 -2.40 20.08
CA VAL A 173 8.99 -2.90 19.42
C VAL A 173 9.31 -4.33 19.83
N ILE A 174 8.97 -4.73 21.06
CA ILE A 174 9.24 -6.08 21.58
C ILE A 174 8.60 -7.16 20.69
N LEU A 175 7.37 -6.94 20.21
CA LEU A 175 6.69 -7.87 19.31
C LEU A 175 7.44 -8.02 17.99
N GLY A 176 7.88 -6.90 17.41
CA GLY A 176 8.67 -6.88 16.17
C GLY A 176 10.04 -7.53 16.35
N ALA A 177 10.70 -7.29 17.49
CA ALA A 177 11.99 -7.89 17.79
C ALA A 177 11.89 -9.42 17.90
N ILE A 178 10.85 -9.94 18.56
CA ILE A 178 10.61 -11.39 18.65
C ILE A 178 10.45 -11.98 17.25
N ALA A 179 9.59 -11.39 16.40
CA ALA A 179 9.40 -11.84 15.03
C ALA A 179 10.71 -11.71 14.22
N PHE A 180 11.45 -10.62 14.37
CA PHE A 180 12.71 -10.37 13.69
C PHE A 180 13.76 -11.44 14.01
N PHE A 181 14.03 -11.72 15.30
CA PHE A 181 15.01 -12.71 15.70
C PHE A 181 14.59 -14.13 15.30
N PHE A 182 13.29 -14.42 15.34
CA PHE A 182 12.78 -15.68 14.81
C PHE A 182 13.04 -15.80 13.30
N CYS A 183 12.70 -14.77 12.52
CA CYS A 183 12.87 -14.79 11.08
C CYS A 183 14.35 -14.82 10.66
N ILE A 184 15.22 -14.06 11.32
CA ILE A 184 16.65 -14.04 10.98
C ILE A 184 17.33 -15.39 11.19
N ARG A 185 16.84 -16.15 12.17
CA ARG A 185 17.38 -17.52 12.46
C ARG A 185 17.06 -18.52 11.37
N TYR A 186 15.92 -18.35 10.68
CA TYR A 186 15.36 -19.39 9.80
C TYR A 186 15.28 -19.00 8.33
N LEU A 187 15.41 -17.73 7.96
CA LEU A 187 15.44 -17.31 6.57
C LEU A 187 16.83 -17.59 5.97
N PRO A 188 16.96 -18.43 4.94
CA PRO A 188 18.24 -18.69 4.29
C PRO A 188 18.71 -17.47 3.47
N VAL A 189 20.03 -17.44 3.19
CA VAL A 189 20.59 -16.54 2.18
C VAL A 189 20.17 -17.07 0.81
N PRO A 190 19.47 -16.30 -0.02
CA PRO A 190 19.14 -16.75 -1.36
C PRO A 190 20.38 -16.81 -2.23
N ILE A 191 20.43 -17.81 -3.12
CA ILE A 191 21.47 -17.88 -4.16
C ILE A 191 21.13 -16.76 -5.15
N SER A 192 22.03 -15.79 -5.32
CA SER A 192 21.85 -14.71 -6.28
C SER A 192 21.85 -15.29 -7.71
N GLU A 193 20.70 -15.24 -8.38
CA GLU A 193 20.69 -15.44 -9.82
C GLU A 193 21.11 -14.13 -10.47
N ASN A 194 22.17 -14.18 -11.27
CA ASN A 194 22.64 -13.04 -12.06
C ASN A 194 21.56 -12.67 -13.09
N PHE A 195 20.78 -11.64 -12.77
CA PHE A 195 19.82 -11.07 -13.72
C PHE A 195 20.53 -10.15 -14.71
N SER A 196 20.13 -10.26 -15.98
CA SER A 196 20.73 -9.66 -17.15
C SER A 196 20.72 -8.12 -17.17
N HIS A 197 21.75 -7.57 -17.78
CA HIS A 197 22.21 -6.19 -17.88
C HIS A 197 21.36 -5.22 -18.73
N LEU A 198 20.04 -5.21 -18.64
CA LEU A 198 19.24 -4.20 -19.33
C LEU A 198 18.94 -3.02 -18.40
N GLY A 199 19.52 -1.86 -18.71
CA GLY A 199 19.26 -0.62 -17.97
C GLY A 199 17.79 -0.19 -18.08
N PHE A 200 17.24 0.31 -16.97
CA PHE A 200 15.85 0.76 -16.82
C PHE A 200 15.38 1.71 -17.94
N ILE A 201 16.23 2.66 -18.35
CA ILE A 201 15.91 3.70 -19.34
C ILE A 201 15.88 3.17 -20.78
N GLY A 202 16.75 2.20 -21.12
CA GLY A 202 16.79 1.61 -22.46
C GLY A 202 15.53 0.84 -22.82
N SER A 203 14.95 0.15 -21.85
CA SER A 203 13.71 -0.62 -22.02
C SER A 203 12.47 0.26 -22.26
N ILE A 204 12.45 1.50 -21.76
CA ILE A 204 11.32 2.43 -21.89
C ILE A 204 11.10 2.84 -23.36
N LYS A 205 12.20 3.25 -24.04
CA LYS A 205 12.09 3.85 -25.38
C LYS A 205 11.75 2.82 -26.46
N GLU A 206 12.25 1.60 -26.33
CA GLU A 206 12.11 0.56 -27.35
C GLU A 206 10.73 -0.13 -27.32
N ASN A 207 10.14 -0.30 -26.13
CA ASN A 207 8.94 -1.13 -25.95
C ASN A 207 7.62 -0.36 -25.79
N LEU A 208 7.65 0.94 -25.49
CA LEU A 208 6.46 1.76 -25.30
C LEU A 208 5.98 2.48 -26.58
N GLY A 209 6.80 2.55 -27.63
CA GLY A 209 6.60 3.42 -28.79
C GLY A 209 5.22 3.35 -29.46
N LYS A 210 4.60 2.17 -29.55
CA LYS A 210 3.27 2.00 -30.19
C LYS A 210 2.10 2.05 -29.20
N VAL A 211 2.32 1.79 -27.92
CA VAL A 211 1.26 1.65 -26.92
C VAL A 211 1.28 2.75 -25.86
N TYR A 212 2.19 3.74 -25.97
CA TYR A 212 2.39 4.76 -24.94
C TYR A 212 1.12 5.56 -24.62
N LYS A 213 0.28 5.87 -25.62
CA LYS A 213 -0.99 6.61 -25.41
C LYS A 213 -1.96 5.83 -24.53
N SER A 214 -2.09 4.53 -24.79
CA SER A 214 -2.97 3.64 -24.01
C SER A 214 -2.44 3.46 -22.58
N ILE A 215 -1.13 3.26 -22.41
CA ILE A 215 -0.48 3.14 -21.11
C ILE A 215 -0.61 4.46 -20.32
N PHE A 216 -0.36 5.61 -20.97
CA PHE A 216 -0.53 6.92 -20.34
C PHE A 216 -1.98 7.16 -19.89
N LEU A 217 -2.95 6.75 -20.69
CA LEU A 217 -4.37 6.91 -20.35
C LEU A 217 -4.76 6.07 -19.12
N ILE A 218 -4.32 4.79 -19.07
CA ILE A 218 -4.53 3.93 -17.91
C ILE A 218 -3.81 4.52 -16.69
N TRP A 219 -2.56 4.93 -16.85
CA TRP A 219 -1.77 5.55 -15.79
C TRP A 219 -2.43 6.81 -15.21
N LEU A 220 -2.95 7.70 -16.07
CA LEU A 220 -3.65 8.91 -15.64
C LEU A 220 -4.86 8.57 -14.75
N VAL A 221 -5.65 7.57 -15.15
CA VAL A 221 -6.79 7.09 -14.33
C VAL A 221 -6.29 6.52 -13.01
N MET A 222 -5.20 5.76 -13.02
CA MET A 222 -4.60 5.20 -11.80
C MET A 222 -4.07 6.29 -10.85
N VAL A 223 -3.49 7.38 -11.39
CA VAL A 223 -3.07 8.56 -10.60
C VAL A 223 -4.28 9.23 -9.96
N LEU A 224 -5.33 9.55 -10.73
CA LEU A 224 -6.53 10.21 -10.20
C LEU A 224 -7.23 9.35 -9.14
N ARG A 225 -7.31 8.04 -9.37
CA ARG A 225 -7.77 7.09 -8.36
C ARG A 225 -6.89 7.12 -7.10
N ALA A 226 -5.56 7.16 -7.28
CA ALA A 226 -4.63 7.20 -6.16
C ALA A 226 -4.77 8.51 -5.36
N VAL A 227 -4.95 9.65 -6.03
CA VAL A 227 -5.23 10.94 -5.37
C VAL A 227 -6.46 10.82 -4.48
N THR A 228 -7.58 10.33 -5.03
CA THR A 228 -8.82 10.15 -4.26
C THR A 228 -8.62 9.19 -3.08
N GLY A 229 -8.05 8.01 -3.35
CA GLY A 229 -7.82 7.00 -2.31
C GLY A 229 -6.91 7.50 -1.19
N GLN A 230 -5.80 8.17 -1.53
CA GLN A 230 -4.88 8.73 -0.54
C GLN A 230 -5.51 9.88 0.26
N THR A 231 -6.33 10.71 -0.38
CA THR A 231 -7.08 11.77 0.32
C THR A 231 -7.97 11.19 1.42
N PHE A 232 -8.78 10.19 1.07
CA PHE A 232 -9.66 9.55 2.06
C PHE A 232 -8.86 8.76 3.10
N MET A 233 -7.86 7.99 2.72
CA MET A 233 -7.03 7.25 3.67
C MET A 233 -6.30 8.19 4.66
N THR A 234 -5.83 9.34 4.21
CA THR A 234 -5.07 10.28 5.04
C THR A 234 -5.98 11.10 5.95
N PHE A 235 -7.05 11.67 5.41
CA PHE A 235 -7.80 12.69 6.11
C PHE A 235 -9.10 12.17 6.76
N MET A 236 -9.62 11.02 6.34
CA MET A 236 -10.83 10.46 6.93
C MET A 236 -10.69 10.12 8.43
N PRO A 237 -9.55 9.59 8.94
CA PRO A 237 -9.36 9.43 10.38
C PRO A 237 -9.53 10.73 11.17
N ILE A 238 -9.00 11.86 10.66
CA ILE A 238 -9.13 13.17 11.30
C ILE A 238 -10.59 13.64 11.25
N TYR A 239 -11.23 13.54 10.09
CA TYR A 239 -12.63 13.88 9.93
C TYR A 239 -13.56 13.09 10.86
N LEU A 240 -13.30 11.79 11.04
CA LEU A 240 -14.05 10.95 11.96
C LEU A 240 -13.86 11.37 13.43
N ALA A 241 -12.63 11.76 13.80
CA ALA A 241 -12.36 12.30 15.13
C ALA A 241 -13.11 13.60 15.37
N ASP A 242 -13.12 14.53 14.39
CA ASP A 242 -13.90 15.78 14.44
C ASP A 242 -15.42 15.53 14.54
N LYS A 243 -15.92 14.40 14.01
CA LYS A 243 -17.31 13.95 14.14
C LYS A 243 -17.59 13.20 15.44
N GLY A 244 -16.60 13.07 16.34
CA GLY A 244 -16.75 12.49 17.67
C GLY A 244 -16.56 10.98 17.76
N HIS A 245 -16.01 10.34 16.72
CA HIS A 245 -15.60 8.93 16.81
C HIS A 245 -14.34 8.80 17.66
N ASP A 246 -14.35 7.84 18.59
CA ASP A 246 -13.18 7.50 19.37
C ASP A 246 -12.10 6.82 18.51
N LEU A 247 -10.85 6.84 19.01
CA LEU A 247 -9.69 6.36 18.28
C LEU A 247 -9.79 4.86 17.91
N VAL A 248 -10.38 4.04 18.79
CA VAL A 248 -10.55 2.60 18.53
C VAL A 248 -11.57 2.37 17.41
N SER A 249 -12.68 3.08 17.43
CA SER A 249 -13.68 3.07 16.33
C SER A 249 -13.04 3.47 15.01
N ILE A 250 -12.19 4.50 14.99
CA ILE A 250 -11.44 4.93 13.80
C ILE A 250 -10.53 3.79 13.30
N GLY A 251 -9.84 3.10 14.20
CA GLY A 251 -9.02 1.93 13.85
C GLY A 251 -9.83 0.82 13.17
N PHE A 252 -11.01 0.49 13.70
CA PHE A 252 -11.92 -0.50 13.10
C PHE A 252 -12.45 -0.05 11.73
N ILE A 253 -12.89 1.21 11.61
CA ILE A 253 -13.41 1.79 10.37
C ILE A 253 -12.33 1.72 9.28
N PHE A 254 -11.08 2.11 9.61
CA PHE A 254 -9.96 2.03 8.68
C PHE A 254 -9.63 0.59 8.26
N SER A 255 -9.67 -0.34 9.20
CA SER A 255 -9.44 -1.77 8.93
C SER A 255 -10.48 -2.36 8.00
N ILE A 256 -11.76 -2.00 8.18
CA ILE A 256 -12.85 -2.42 7.30
C ILE A 256 -12.66 -1.88 5.88
N PHE A 257 -12.23 -0.63 5.73
CA PHE A 257 -11.90 -0.05 4.42
C PHE A 257 -10.85 -0.89 3.67
N ILE A 258 -9.76 -1.26 4.35
CA ILE A 258 -8.67 -2.05 3.76
C ILE A 258 -9.14 -3.47 3.42
N LEU A 259 -9.86 -4.14 4.33
CA LEU A 259 -10.39 -5.49 4.10
C LEU A 259 -11.36 -5.52 2.92
N ALA A 260 -12.28 -4.56 2.85
CA ALA A 260 -13.22 -4.44 1.73
C ALA A 260 -12.48 -4.24 0.40
N GLY A 261 -11.44 -3.41 0.40
CA GLY A 261 -10.59 -3.19 -0.76
C GLY A 261 -9.86 -4.45 -1.22
N THR A 262 -9.39 -5.27 -0.29
CA THR A 262 -8.76 -6.55 -0.62
C THR A 262 -9.75 -7.53 -1.24
N LEU A 263 -10.94 -7.64 -0.66
CA LEU A 263 -12.00 -8.50 -1.20
C LEU A 263 -12.40 -8.06 -2.61
N SER A 264 -12.53 -6.74 -2.82
CA SER A 264 -12.88 -6.20 -4.14
C SER A 264 -11.78 -6.42 -5.17
N GLY A 265 -10.51 -6.29 -4.78
CA GLY A 265 -9.36 -6.57 -5.66
C GLY A 265 -9.33 -8.02 -6.13
N LEU A 266 -9.60 -8.99 -5.23
CA LEU A 266 -9.73 -10.40 -5.56
C LEU A 266 -10.91 -10.66 -6.51
N LEU A 267 -12.07 -10.08 -6.21
CA LEU A 267 -13.25 -10.20 -7.07
C LEU A 267 -13.03 -9.57 -8.45
N ALA A 268 -12.43 -8.40 -8.49
CA ALA A 268 -12.14 -7.71 -9.74
C ALA A 268 -11.14 -8.50 -10.61
N GLY A 269 -10.11 -9.09 -10.00
CA GLY A 269 -9.18 -10.00 -10.70
C GLY A 269 -9.91 -11.21 -11.30
N TYR A 270 -10.73 -11.89 -10.50
CA TYR A 270 -11.53 -13.04 -10.97
C TYR A 270 -12.50 -12.67 -12.10
N LEU A 271 -13.15 -11.52 -12.00
CA LEU A 271 -14.06 -11.04 -13.05
C LEU A 271 -13.31 -10.61 -14.31
N ALA A 272 -12.10 -10.06 -14.20
CA ALA A 272 -11.31 -9.65 -15.35
C ALA A 272 -10.84 -10.80 -16.24
N ASP A 273 -10.75 -12.01 -15.68
CA ASP A 273 -10.45 -13.23 -16.47
C ASP A 273 -11.67 -13.72 -17.27
N ARG A 274 -12.86 -13.19 -16.99
CA ARG A 274 -14.13 -13.64 -17.59
C ARG A 274 -14.89 -12.54 -18.34
N THR A 275 -14.54 -11.29 -18.09
CA THR A 275 -15.22 -10.11 -18.66
C THR A 275 -14.20 -9.08 -19.10
N ASP A 276 -14.64 -8.07 -19.85
CA ASP A 276 -13.80 -6.95 -20.23
C ASP A 276 -13.38 -6.11 -19.01
N ALA A 277 -12.07 -6.06 -18.74
CA ALA A 277 -11.49 -5.28 -17.64
C ALA A 277 -11.93 -3.79 -17.68
N LYS A 278 -12.14 -3.22 -18.86
CA LYS A 278 -12.66 -1.87 -19.06
C LYS A 278 -14.04 -1.68 -18.41
N LYS A 279 -14.95 -2.68 -18.51
CA LYS A 279 -16.27 -2.62 -17.88
C LYS A 279 -16.15 -2.60 -16.36
N ILE A 280 -15.24 -3.40 -15.81
CA ILE A 280 -14.99 -3.45 -14.35
C ILE A 280 -14.43 -2.10 -13.88
N PHE A 281 -13.47 -1.52 -14.61
CA PHE A 281 -12.97 -0.17 -14.33
C PHE A 281 -14.09 0.86 -14.32
N PHE A 282 -14.93 0.86 -15.35
CA PHE A 282 -16.03 1.82 -15.45
C PHE A 282 -17.01 1.69 -14.29
N ILE A 283 -17.47 0.48 -13.99
CA ILE A 283 -18.41 0.23 -12.89
C ILE A 283 -17.81 0.62 -11.53
N ALA A 284 -16.56 0.21 -11.26
CA ALA A 284 -15.90 0.52 -10.00
C ALA A 284 -15.74 2.05 -9.80
N HIS A 285 -15.34 2.80 -10.84
CA HIS A 285 -15.19 4.26 -10.75
C HIS A 285 -16.55 4.98 -10.70
N ALA A 286 -17.58 4.47 -11.37
CA ALA A 286 -18.94 5.02 -11.28
C ALA A 286 -19.54 4.83 -9.86
N LEU A 287 -19.26 3.68 -9.22
CA LEU A 287 -19.73 3.39 -7.86
C LEU A 287 -18.86 4.06 -6.78
N MET A 288 -17.63 4.46 -7.11
CA MET A 288 -16.70 5.00 -6.13
C MET A 288 -17.20 6.33 -5.53
N THR A 289 -17.71 7.24 -6.34
CA THR A 289 -18.27 8.51 -5.84
C THR A 289 -19.42 8.32 -4.86
N PRO A 290 -20.52 7.60 -5.18
CA PRO A 290 -21.58 7.39 -4.21
C PRO A 290 -21.11 6.63 -2.97
N ALA A 291 -20.18 5.67 -3.10
CA ALA A 291 -19.61 4.95 -1.97
C ALA A 291 -18.78 5.86 -1.04
N LEU A 292 -17.99 6.78 -1.60
CA LEU A 292 -17.23 7.77 -0.82
C LEU A 292 -18.13 8.79 -0.14
N LEU A 293 -19.23 9.20 -0.78
CA LEU A 293 -20.23 10.09 -0.17
C LEU A 293 -20.97 9.37 0.97
N LEU A 294 -21.31 8.08 0.82
CA LEU A 294 -21.84 7.29 1.92
C LEU A 294 -20.85 7.23 3.09
N TYR A 295 -19.56 7.02 2.81
CA TYR A 295 -18.53 7.00 3.85
C TYR A 295 -18.40 8.35 4.57
N LEU A 296 -18.58 9.46 3.85
CA LEU A 296 -18.48 10.81 4.41
C LEU A 296 -19.71 11.19 5.28
N TYR A 297 -20.90 10.78 4.88
CA TYR A 297 -22.14 11.31 5.47
C TYR A 297 -22.99 10.31 6.26
N LEU A 298 -22.71 9.01 6.24
CA LEU A 298 -23.46 8.07 7.04
C LEU A 298 -23.22 8.28 8.54
N PRO A 299 -24.28 8.51 9.34
CA PRO A 299 -24.14 8.84 10.75
C PRO A 299 -23.92 7.60 11.62
N GLY A 300 -23.25 7.79 12.76
CA GLY A 300 -23.12 6.80 13.81
C GLY A 300 -22.55 5.46 13.30
N PRO A 301 -23.09 4.30 13.72
CA PRO A 301 -22.58 2.99 13.30
C PRO A 301 -22.69 2.70 11.80
N LEU A 302 -23.51 3.43 11.05
CA LEU A 302 -23.63 3.23 9.61
C LEU A 302 -22.34 3.61 8.84
N VAL A 303 -21.44 4.37 9.45
CA VAL A 303 -20.11 4.70 8.88
C VAL A 303 -19.30 3.44 8.57
N TYR A 304 -19.49 2.33 9.29
CA TYR A 304 -18.83 1.05 8.98
C TYR A 304 -19.27 0.50 7.62
N ILE A 305 -20.54 0.66 7.27
CA ILE A 305 -21.06 0.30 5.93
C ILE A 305 -20.50 1.25 4.88
N GLY A 306 -20.44 2.55 5.17
CA GLY A 306 -19.80 3.54 4.31
C GLY A 306 -18.33 3.22 4.04
N SER A 307 -17.59 2.88 5.09
CA SER A 307 -16.19 2.47 4.99
C SER A 307 -16.00 1.21 4.14
N PHE A 308 -16.84 0.19 4.35
CA PHE A 308 -16.81 -1.03 3.56
C PHE A 308 -17.09 -0.74 2.07
N THR A 309 -18.15 -0.02 1.75
CA THR A 309 -18.51 0.30 0.36
C THR A 309 -17.46 1.17 -0.31
N ALA A 310 -16.91 2.16 0.40
CA ALA A 310 -15.86 3.03 -0.10
C ALA A 310 -14.55 2.26 -0.38
N GLY A 311 -14.09 1.45 0.56
CA GLY A 311 -12.91 0.60 0.40
C GLY A 311 -13.07 -0.39 -0.75
N PHE A 312 -14.26 -1.02 -0.84
CA PHE A 312 -14.59 -1.95 -1.91
C PHE A 312 -14.52 -1.30 -3.30
N ALA A 313 -15.07 -0.10 -3.46
CA ALA A 313 -15.05 0.61 -4.75
C ALA A 313 -13.64 1.19 -5.06
N ALA A 314 -12.98 1.80 -4.07
CA ALA A 314 -11.74 2.54 -4.28
C ALA A 314 -10.53 1.66 -4.63
N LEU A 315 -10.46 0.44 -4.10
CA LEU A 315 -9.29 -0.43 -4.26
C LEU A 315 -9.49 -1.53 -5.32
N ALA A 316 -10.70 -1.76 -5.82
CA ALA A 316 -11.05 -2.79 -6.80
C ALA A 316 -10.17 -2.78 -8.06
N THR A 317 -9.82 -1.60 -8.56
CA THR A 317 -9.16 -1.44 -9.86
C THR A 317 -7.65 -1.42 -9.79
N LEU A 318 -7.05 -1.46 -8.60
CA LEU A 318 -5.60 -1.44 -8.44
C LEU A 318 -4.90 -2.60 -9.19
N PRO A 319 -5.25 -3.87 -8.98
CA PRO A 319 -4.61 -4.98 -9.70
C PRO A 319 -4.93 -4.95 -11.19
N LEU A 320 -6.12 -4.50 -11.58
CA LEU A 320 -6.54 -4.46 -12.98
C LEU A 320 -5.70 -3.50 -13.83
N GLY A 321 -5.36 -2.32 -13.31
CA GLY A 321 -4.53 -1.35 -14.00
C GLY A 321 -3.15 -1.93 -14.34
N VAL A 322 -2.58 -2.69 -13.41
CA VAL A 322 -1.31 -3.38 -13.61
C VAL A 322 -1.44 -4.46 -14.69
N VAL A 323 -2.44 -5.33 -14.60
CA VAL A 323 -2.66 -6.42 -15.56
C VAL A 323 -2.91 -5.87 -16.97
N MET A 324 -3.74 -4.84 -17.12
CA MET A 324 -3.99 -4.20 -18.42
C MET A 324 -2.70 -3.62 -19.03
N ALA A 325 -1.90 -2.93 -18.23
CA ALA A 325 -0.63 -2.37 -18.70
C ALA A 325 0.38 -3.46 -19.09
N GLN A 326 0.46 -4.55 -18.33
CA GLN A 326 1.32 -5.70 -18.65
C GLN A 326 0.89 -6.43 -19.93
N LYS A 327 -0.41 -6.55 -20.17
CA LYS A 327 -0.93 -7.15 -21.43
C LYS A 327 -0.61 -6.27 -22.65
N LEU A 328 -0.62 -4.93 -22.50
CA LEU A 328 -0.26 -3.99 -23.56
C LEU A 328 1.25 -3.95 -23.84
N ALA A 329 2.09 -4.15 -22.85
CA ALA A 329 3.54 -4.14 -22.96
C ALA A 329 4.16 -5.43 -22.38
N PRO A 330 3.96 -6.60 -23.00
CA PRO A 330 4.36 -7.88 -22.44
C PRO A 330 5.89 -8.05 -22.30
N LYS A 331 6.68 -7.30 -23.06
CA LYS A 331 8.15 -7.29 -22.97
C LYS A 331 8.69 -6.37 -21.85
N SER A 332 7.84 -5.54 -21.24
CA SER A 332 8.22 -4.54 -20.23
C SER A 332 7.34 -4.61 -18.99
N ARG A 333 6.95 -5.83 -18.58
CA ARG A 333 5.99 -6.06 -17.48
C ARG A 333 6.38 -5.40 -16.17
N SER A 334 7.65 -5.56 -15.74
CA SER A 334 8.13 -4.96 -14.48
C SER A 334 8.07 -3.45 -14.52
N MET A 335 8.47 -2.83 -15.63
CA MET A 335 8.46 -1.38 -15.80
C MET A 335 7.04 -0.80 -15.76
N VAL A 336 6.09 -1.38 -16.52
CA VAL A 336 4.71 -0.88 -16.52
C VAL A 336 4.02 -1.13 -15.18
N SER A 337 4.39 -2.19 -14.46
CA SER A 337 3.91 -2.43 -13.09
C SER A 337 4.40 -1.34 -12.14
N SER A 338 5.68 -0.99 -12.19
CA SER A 338 6.26 0.11 -11.39
C SER A 338 5.60 1.45 -11.70
N LEU A 339 5.28 1.70 -12.97
CA LEU A 339 4.57 2.90 -13.40
C LEU A 339 3.13 2.94 -12.83
N MET A 340 2.41 1.82 -12.88
CA MET A 340 1.00 1.75 -12.43
C MET A 340 0.87 1.72 -10.91
N MET A 341 1.75 1.03 -10.21
CA MET A 341 1.71 0.92 -8.74
C MET A 341 2.55 2.01 -8.08
N GLY A 342 3.85 2.07 -8.37
CA GLY A 342 4.78 2.96 -7.69
C GLY A 342 4.53 4.42 -8.04
N PHE A 343 4.65 4.77 -9.33
CA PHE A 343 4.58 6.16 -9.76
C PHE A 343 3.20 6.77 -9.58
N ALA A 344 2.13 6.04 -9.87
CA ALA A 344 0.77 6.53 -9.67
C ALA A 344 0.45 6.74 -8.18
N TYR A 345 0.86 5.80 -7.32
CA TYR A 345 0.63 5.89 -5.88
C TYR A 345 1.49 6.97 -5.22
N GLY A 346 2.77 7.06 -5.61
CA GLY A 346 3.70 8.08 -5.12
C GLY A 346 3.26 9.49 -5.49
N LEU A 347 2.82 9.70 -6.74
CA LEU A 347 2.31 11.00 -7.18
C LEU A 347 0.98 11.35 -6.49
N GLY A 348 0.08 10.38 -6.32
CA GLY A 348 -1.16 10.56 -5.55
C GLY A 348 -0.88 11.01 -4.12
N GLY A 349 0.12 10.39 -3.46
CA GLY A 349 0.55 10.79 -2.12
C GLY A 349 1.27 12.14 -2.07
N ALA A 350 2.10 12.46 -3.05
CA ALA A 350 2.82 13.72 -3.14
C ALA A 350 1.91 14.96 -3.24
N LEU A 351 0.65 14.77 -3.67
CA LEU A 351 -0.35 15.84 -3.67
C LEU A 351 -1.03 16.07 -2.31
N SER A 352 -0.82 15.18 -1.34
CA SER A 352 -1.46 15.29 -0.02
C SER A 352 -1.20 16.63 0.72
N PRO A 353 0.00 17.26 0.65
CA PRO A 353 0.22 18.58 1.28
C PRO A 353 -0.69 19.68 0.70
N PHE A 354 -0.89 19.65 -0.62
CA PHE A 354 -1.77 20.61 -1.30
C PHE A 354 -3.23 20.40 -0.92
N ILE A 355 -3.66 19.13 -0.86
CA ILE A 355 -5.00 18.75 -0.44
C ILE A 355 -5.23 19.16 1.02
N GLY A 356 -4.25 18.91 1.90
CA GLY A 356 -4.29 19.34 3.29
C GLY A 356 -4.39 20.86 3.40
N LYS A 357 -3.61 21.62 2.60
CA LYS A 357 -3.69 23.08 2.56
C LYS A 357 -5.07 23.58 2.11
N LEU A 358 -5.70 22.93 1.14
CA LEU A 358 -7.07 23.24 0.77
C LEU A 358 -8.04 22.95 1.94
N GLY A 359 -7.80 21.88 2.70
CA GLY A 359 -8.55 21.55 3.91
C GLY A 359 -8.43 22.61 5.01
N ASP A 360 -7.22 23.17 5.20
CA ASP A 360 -6.99 24.27 6.15
C ASP A 360 -7.75 25.57 5.75
N ILE A 361 -7.94 25.80 4.43
CA ILE A 361 -8.58 27.04 3.93
C ILE A 361 -10.10 26.87 3.81
N TYR A 362 -10.57 25.76 3.25
CA TYR A 362 -11.98 25.58 2.87
C TYR A 362 -12.74 24.62 3.80
N GLY A 363 -12.06 24.02 4.78
CA GLY A 363 -12.60 22.99 5.66
C GLY A 363 -12.44 21.58 5.09
N LEU A 364 -12.13 20.64 5.97
CA LEU A 364 -11.80 19.25 5.59
C LEU A 364 -12.99 18.53 4.90
N GLU A 365 -14.21 18.74 5.39
CA GLU A 365 -15.42 18.15 4.83
C GLU A 365 -15.61 18.53 3.36
N ASN A 366 -15.42 19.80 3.02
CA ASN A 366 -15.55 20.28 1.63
C ASN A 366 -14.49 19.64 0.73
N VAL A 367 -13.25 19.52 1.19
CA VAL A 367 -12.18 18.90 0.42
C VAL A 367 -12.44 17.41 0.17
N LEU A 368 -12.90 16.69 1.18
CA LEU A 368 -13.31 15.29 1.04
C LEU A 368 -14.49 15.15 0.08
N PHE A 369 -15.49 16.03 0.23
CA PHE A 369 -16.66 16.06 -0.67
C PHE A 369 -16.25 16.22 -2.14
N TYR A 370 -15.48 17.28 -2.47
CA TYR A 370 -15.05 17.52 -3.86
C TYR A 370 -14.10 16.43 -4.37
N SER A 371 -13.24 15.89 -3.53
CA SER A 371 -12.36 14.78 -3.88
C SER A 371 -13.12 13.50 -4.23
N ALA A 372 -14.31 13.29 -3.66
CA ALA A 372 -15.18 12.17 -3.98
C ALA A 372 -15.72 12.19 -5.42
N PHE A 373 -15.68 13.35 -6.12
CA PHE A 373 -16.11 13.47 -7.50
C PHE A 373 -15.00 13.23 -8.54
N ILE A 374 -13.73 13.16 -8.14
CA ILE A 374 -12.62 12.85 -9.05
C ILE A 374 -12.86 11.56 -9.84
N PRO A 375 -13.39 10.45 -9.24
CA PRO A 375 -13.68 9.23 -9.99
C PRO A 375 -14.67 9.40 -11.15
N ILE A 376 -15.63 10.32 -11.06
CA ILE A 376 -16.55 10.60 -12.17
C ILE A 376 -15.78 11.17 -13.36
N ILE A 377 -14.80 12.05 -13.14
CA ILE A 377 -13.97 12.62 -14.19
C ILE A 377 -13.19 11.52 -14.92
N THR A 378 -12.81 10.46 -14.20
CA THR A 378 -12.07 9.33 -14.80
C THR A 378 -12.91 8.47 -15.73
N LEU A 379 -14.24 8.56 -15.71
CA LEU A 379 -15.10 7.77 -16.59
C LEU A 379 -14.86 8.09 -18.07
N LEU A 380 -14.61 9.36 -18.40
CA LEU A 380 -14.33 9.77 -19.78
C LEU A 380 -13.06 9.12 -20.36
N PRO A 381 -11.88 9.18 -19.70
CA PRO A 381 -10.71 8.46 -20.18
C PRO A 381 -10.88 6.92 -20.14
N ILE A 382 -11.63 6.36 -19.19
CA ILE A 382 -11.90 4.92 -19.15
C ILE A 382 -12.67 4.45 -20.40
N LEU A 383 -13.61 5.26 -20.91
CA LEU A 383 -14.31 4.94 -22.15
C LEU A 383 -13.36 4.82 -23.36
N LYS A 384 -12.18 5.43 -23.30
CA LYS A 384 -11.15 5.36 -24.35
C LYS A 384 -10.11 4.27 -24.12
N PHE A 385 -10.23 3.47 -23.05
CA PHE A 385 -9.31 2.34 -22.80
C PHE A 385 -9.33 1.36 -23.97
N PRO A 386 -8.18 0.80 -24.36
CA PRO A 386 -8.15 -0.27 -25.33
C PRO A 386 -8.87 -1.49 -24.79
N ARG A 387 -9.49 -2.27 -25.65
CA ARG A 387 -9.94 -3.60 -25.29
C ARG A 387 -8.72 -4.52 -25.21
N VAL A 388 -8.48 -5.05 -24.06
CA VAL A 388 -7.38 -5.98 -23.79
C VAL A 388 -8.04 -7.34 -23.50
N ALA A 389 -7.98 -8.21 -24.47
CA ALA A 389 -8.49 -9.59 -24.34
C ALA A 389 -7.57 -10.42 -23.42
#